data_0bd0e36fc141b99cf9694fe9f0685049
#
_entry.id   0bd0e36fc141b99cf9694fe9f0685049
#
_cell.length_a   1.000
_cell.length_b   1.000
_cell.length_c   1.000
_cell.angle_alpha   90.00
_cell.angle_beta   90.00
_cell.angle_gamma   90.00
#
_symmetry.space_group_name_H-M   'P 1'
#
loop_
_entity.id
_entity.type
_entity.pdbx_description
1 polymer ?
#
loop_
_entity_poly.entity_id
_entity_poly.type
_entity_poly.pdbx_seq_one_letter_code
_entity_poly.pdbx_strand_id
1 'polypeptide(L)'
;MRAVKQPFEVCVKLETSESLDRQHTKMTGNAGRASRTMPAQTNMRSLDRAIYVSAAIEICALVVAGFWPSYFSKLFSAHSQPLTVLVHIHGALMTAWIALFIVQVLLITVGRADLHRRLGVVGFALLALILIVALPTTIVATKLGGHHMPGPALPGLALVIAAFAEFITLGSLGLFYRYRSDIHKRLMVLASFAATDAGVARLPFDFLDSIVKVHMANDLVLFTVVVVDTVRHRRLHPAFLWGSVFLVTLQTASAWISGTDGWLHIAQGIMSHFR
;
A
#
# COMPACT_ATOMS: atom_id res chain seq x y z
N MET A 1 48.15 -16.75 -75.94
CA MET A 1 47.12 -16.74 -74.93
C MET A 1 47.74 -16.19 -73.67
N ARG A 2 47.55 -14.91 -73.38
CA ARG A 2 47.96 -14.28 -72.12
C ARG A 2 46.71 -14.15 -71.24
N ALA A 3 46.71 -14.79 -70.06
CA ALA A 3 45.68 -14.67 -69.08
C ALA A 3 45.78 -13.34 -68.33
N VAL A 4 44.70 -12.56 -68.39
CA VAL A 4 44.51 -11.35 -67.61
C VAL A 4 44.09 -11.80 -66.21
N LYS A 5 44.97 -11.68 -65.26
CA LYS A 5 44.63 -11.75 -63.83
C LYS A 5 44.81 -10.37 -63.24
N GLN A 6 43.74 -9.79 -62.79
CA GLN A 6 43.57 -8.75 -61.83
C GLN A 6 42.49 -7.74 -62.19
N PRO A 7 41.43 -7.60 -61.43
CA PRO A 7 41.37 -6.55 -60.41
C PRO A 7 40.52 -6.91 -59.14
N PHE A 8 40.43 -8.19 -58.75
CA PHE A 8 39.54 -8.58 -57.70
C PHE A 8 40.10 -8.41 -56.27
N GLU A 9 41.44 -8.44 -56.09
CA GLU A 9 42.07 -8.35 -54.76
C GLU A 9 42.12 -6.94 -54.16
N VAL A 10 42.11 -5.88 -54.96
CA VAL A 10 42.17 -4.49 -54.47
C VAL A 10 40.81 -4.04 -53.90
N CYS A 11 39.72 -4.54 -54.48
CA CYS A 11 38.37 -4.18 -54.02
C CYS A 11 38.01 -4.79 -52.65
N VAL A 12 38.45 -6.01 -52.38
CA VAL A 12 38.20 -6.71 -51.09
C VAL A 12 38.97 -6.04 -49.93
N LYS A 13 40.18 -5.53 -50.18
CA LYS A 13 40.98 -4.85 -49.15
C LYS A 13 40.48 -3.47 -48.76
N LEU A 14 39.81 -2.75 -49.67
CA LEU A 14 39.21 -1.46 -49.37
C LEU A 14 37.90 -1.57 -48.62
N GLU A 15 37.07 -2.59 -48.95
CA GLU A 15 35.81 -2.84 -48.18
C GLU A 15 36.05 -3.28 -46.73
N THR A 16 37.09 -4.08 -46.47
CA THR A 16 37.41 -4.52 -45.08
C THR A 16 37.96 -3.37 -44.23
N SER A 17 38.71 -2.41 -44.83
CA SER A 17 39.22 -1.26 -44.07
C SER A 17 38.10 -0.26 -43.71
N GLU A 18 37.18 0.01 -44.65
CA GLU A 18 36.05 0.92 -44.40
C GLU A 18 35.00 0.33 -43.42
N SER A 19 34.82 -1.00 -43.41
CA SER A 19 33.90 -1.67 -42.45
C SER A 19 34.46 -1.69 -41.06
N LEU A 20 35.77 -1.83 -40.86
CA LEU A 20 36.45 -1.79 -39.56
C LEU A 20 36.45 -0.36 -38.98
N ASP A 21 36.63 0.65 -39.81
CA ASP A 21 36.61 2.05 -39.36
C ASP A 21 35.19 2.49 -38.95
N ARG A 22 34.17 2.05 -39.68
CA ARG A 22 32.74 2.26 -39.28
C ARG A 22 32.34 1.53 -38.02
N GLN A 23 32.90 0.36 -37.73
CA GLN A 23 32.67 -0.34 -36.48
C GLN A 23 33.37 0.34 -35.30
N HIS A 24 34.61 0.82 -35.48
CA HIS A 24 35.33 1.56 -34.43
C HIS A 24 34.63 2.90 -34.12
N THR A 25 34.14 3.64 -35.12
CA THR A 25 33.42 4.88 -34.90
C THR A 25 32.04 4.67 -34.22
N LYS A 26 31.38 3.52 -34.50
CA LYS A 26 30.13 3.16 -33.77
C LYS A 26 30.37 2.72 -32.32
N MET A 27 31.49 2.05 -32.04
CA MET A 27 31.81 1.64 -30.65
C MET A 27 32.22 2.83 -29.78
N THR A 28 33.03 3.77 -30.32
CA THR A 28 33.42 4.98 -29.56
C THR A 28 32.27 5.97 -29.41
N GLY A 29 31.38 6.10 -30.39
CA GLY A 29 30.16 6.92 -30.28
C GLY A 29 29.15 6.40 -29.26
N ASN A 30 29.06 5.07 -29.09
CA ASN A 30 28.13 4.45 -28.13
C ASN A 30 28.68 4.47 -26.68
N ALA A 31 30.00 4.38 -26.50
CA ALA A 31 30.65 4.51 -25.19
C ALA A 31 30.50 5.92 -24.57
N GLY A 32 30.61 6.98 -25.44
CA GLY A 32 30.40 8.35 -25.00
C GLY A 32 28.94 8.72 -24.68
N ARG A 33 27.95 7.97 -25.24
CA ARG A 33 26.52 8.19 -24.99
C ARG A 33 26.03 7.44 -23.74
N ALA A 34 26.65 6.30 -23.42
CA ALA A 34 26.31 5.52 -22.23
C ALA A 34 26.76 6.19 -20.92
N SER A 35 27.82 7.00 -20.94
CA SER A 35 28.36 7.62 -19.73
C SER A 35 27.65 8.94 -19.31
N ARG A 36 26.82 9.55 -20.19
CA ARG A 36 26.16 10.85 -19.90
C ARG A 36 24.74 10.76 -19.33
N THR A 37 24.11 9.60 -19.31
CA THR A 37 22.70 9.46 -18.89
C THR A 37 22.50 8.79 -17.52
N MET A 38 23.55 8.28 -16.87
CA MET A 38 23.44 7.50 -15.64
C MET A 38 23.09 8.28 -14.35
N PRO A 39 23.58 9.51 -14.06
CA PRO A 39 23.31 10.12 -12.76
C PRO A 39 21.87 10.57 -12.56
N ALA A 40 21.16 11.01 -13.61
CA ALA A 40 19.79 11.49 -13.47
C ALA A 40 18.78 10.34 -13.25
N GLN A 41 18.93 9.20 -13.92
CA GLN A 41 18.03 8.05 -13.79
C GLN A 41 18.20 7.30 -12.45
N THR A 42 19.42 7.21 -11.93
CA THR A 42 19.68 6.60 -10.60
C THR A 42 19.09 7.46 -9.49
N ASN A 43 19.22 8.77 -9.57
CA ASN A 43 18.65 9.71 -8.58
C ASN A 43 17.10 9.70 -8.61
N MET A 44 16.51 9.56 -9.79
CA MET A 44 15.05 9.46 -9.95
C MET A 44 14.48 8.20 -9.28
N ARG A 45 15.12 7.04 -9.43
CA ARG A 45 14.68 5.78 -8.80
C ARG A 45 14.84 5.80 -7.27
N SER A 46 15.86 6.49 -6.74
CA SER A 46 16.07 6.58 -5.30
C SER A 46 15.00 7.42 -4.60
N LEU A 47 14.58 8.53 -5.19
CA LEU A 47 13.51 9.38 -4.66
C LEU A 47 12.14 8.67 -4.68
N ASP A 48 11.82 7.92 -5.76
CA ASP A 48 10.60 7.13 -5.80
C ASP A 48 10.58 6.07 -4.67
N ARG A 49 11.72 5.43 -4.40
CA ARG A 49 11.83 4.48 -3.28
C ARG A 49 11.61 5.16 -1.93
N ALA A 50 12.16 6.36 -1.73
CA ALA A 50 12.01 7.10 -0.49
C ALA A 50 10.54 7.40 -0.16
N ILE A 51 9.70 7.77 -1.15
CA ILE A 51 8.27 8.03 -0.96
C ILE A 51 7.55 6.80 -0.40
N TYR A 52 7.80 5.61 -0.94
CA TYR A 52 7.12 4.40 -0.48
C TYR A 52 7.70 3.84 0.81
N VAL A 53 8.97 4.11 1.11
CA VAL A 53 9.58 3.80 2.41
C VAL A 53 9.02 4.72 3.48
N SER A 54 8.88 6.03 3.24
CA SER A 54 8.27 6.95 4.21
C SER A 54 6.82 6.57 4.49
N ALA A 55 6.02 6.28 3.45
CA ALA A 55 4.66 5.79 3.63
C ALA A 55 4.58 4.51 4.46
N ALA A 56 5.52 3.57 4.27
CA ALA A 56 5.57 2.35 5.07
C ALA A 56 5.93 2.62 6.54
N ILE A 57 6.82 3.58 6.80
CA ILE A 57 7.18 4.02 8.16
C ILE A 57 5.98 4.71 8.82
N GLU A 58 5.30 5.61 8.11
CA GLU A 58 4.12 6.32 8.61
C GLU A 58 3.00 5.35 8.99
N ILE A 59 2.65 4.41 8.10
CA ILE A 59 1.66 3.36 8.36
C ILE A 59 2.06 2.52 9.58
N CYS A 60 3.32 2.09 9.67
CA CYS A 60 3.83 1.32 10.80
C CYS A 60 3.70 2.12 12.11
N ALA A 61 4.10 3.38 12.10
CA ALA A 61 4.04 4.26 13.26
C ALA A 61 2.61 4.46 13.75
N LEU A 62 1.65 4.73 12.86
CA LEU A 62 0.24 4.89 13.19
C LEU A 62 -0.35 3.61 13.81
N VAL A 63 -0.05 2.46 13.22
CA VAL A 63 -0.54 1.17 13.73
C VAL A 63 0.08 0.84 15.09
N VAL A 64 1.40 0.94 15.22
CA VAL A 64 2.09 0.62 16.48
C VAL A 64 1.66 1.58 17.58
N ALA A 65 1.68 2.89 17.34
CA ALA A 65 1.30 3.89 18.34
C ALA A 65 -0.16 3.74 18.77
N GLY A 66 -1.10 3.59 17.80
CA GLY A 66 -2.52 3.48 18.09
C GLY A 66 -2.90 2.19 18.81
N PHE A 67 -2.30 1.06 18.42
CA PHE A 67 -2.61 -0.23 19.04
C PHE A 67 -1.70 -0.58 20.23
N TRP A 68 -0.71 0.27 20.55
CA TRP A 68 0.17 0.01 21.69
C TRP A 68 -0.60 -0.21 22.99
N PRO A 69 -1.48 0.70 23.45
CA PRO A 69 -2.15 0.52 24.74
C PRO A 69 -3.23 -0.58 24.70
N SER A 70 -3.86 -0.82 23.56
CA SER A 70 -5.03 -1.71 23.46
C SER A 70 -4.69 -3.16 23.07
N TYR A 71 -3.54 -3.40 22.45
CA TYR A 71 -3.12 -4.72 21.97
C TYR A 71 -1.66 -5.04 22.30
N PHE A 72 -0.68 -4.29 21.79
CA PHE A 72 0.72 -4.68 21.91
C PHE A 72 1.22 -4.72 23.37
N SER A 73 0.90 -3.71 24.17
CA SER A 73 1.29 -3.69 25.59
C SER A 73 0.73 -4.88 26.39
N LYS A 74 -0.46 -5.36 26.01
CA LYS A 74 -1.11 -6.50 26.67
C LYS A 74 -0.40 -7.82 26.38
N LEU A 75 0.33 -7.94 25.27
CA LEU A 75 1.14 -9.13 24.97
C LEU A 75 2.30 -9.31 25.97
N PHE A 76 2.73 -8.22 26.60
CA PHE A 76 3.86 -8.21 27.54
C PHE A 76 3.44 -8.03 29.01
N SER A 77 2.15 -7.84 29.29
CA SER A 77 1.62 -7.58 30.65
C SER A 77 0.84 -8.78 31.19
N ALA A 78 1.33 -9.38 32.26
CA ALA A 78 0.65 -10.50 32.94
C ALA A 78 -0.65 -10.08 33.67
N HIS A 79 -0.83 -8.77 33.92
CA HIS A 79 -1.95 -8.23 34.71
C HIS A 79 -3.05 -7.59 33.86
N SER A 80 -2.95 -7.66 32.53
CA SER A 80 -3.96 -7.10 31.64
C SER A 80 -5.18 -8.02 31.52
N GLN A 81 -6.37 -7.42 31.32
CA GLN A 81 -7.56 -8.19 30.96
C GLN A 81 -7.29 -9.03 29.72
N PRO A 82 -7.60 -10.35 29.75
CA PRO A 82 -7.31 -11.23 28.62
C PRO A 82 -8.13 -10.83 27.39
N LEU A 83 -7.44 -10.73 26.27
CA LEU A 83 -8.08 -10.53 24.97
C LEU A 83 -8.70 -11.85 24.50
N THR A 84 -9.81 -11.77 23.78
CA THR A 84 -10.40 -12.98 23.18
C THR A 84 -9.48 -13.57 22.12
N VAL A 85 -9.56 -14.88 21.90
CA VAL A 85 -8.78 -15.59 20.87
C VAL A 85 -9.01 -14.95 19.50
N LEU A 86 -10.24 -14.53 19.20
CA LEU A 86 -10.58 -13.90 17.93
C LEU A 86 -9.87 -12.55 17.74
N VAL A 87 -9.75 -11.74 18.79
CA VAL A 87 -8.98 -10.48 18.77
C VAL A 87 -7.49 -10.75 18.56
N HIS A 88 -6.94 -11.81 19.18
CA HIS A 88 -5.55 -12.21 18.93
C HIS A 88 -5.31 -12.64 17.50
N ILE A 89 -6.19 -13.46 16.92
CA ILE A 89 -6.08 -13.89 15.50
C ILE A 89 -6.16 -12.67 14.59
N HIS A 90 -7.15 -11.79 14.79
CA HIS A 90 -7.29 -10.56 13.99
C HIS A 90 -6.04 -9.66 14.10
N GLY A 91 -5.60 -9.39 15.32
CA GLY A 91 -4.42 -8.56 15.58
C GLY A 91 -3.15 -9.14 14.95
N ALA A 92 -2.96 -10.46 15.01
CA ALA A 92 -1.84 -11.14 14.37
C ALA A 92 -1.89 -11.04 12.85
N LEU A 93 -3.07 -11.23 12.23
CA LEU A 93 -3.24 -11.09 10.78
C LEU A 93 -3.00 -9.66 10.31
N MET A 94 -3.51 -8.65 11.02
CA MET A 94 -3.27 -7.24 10.70
C MET A 94 -1.80 -6.85 10.87
N THR A 95 -1.16 -7.33 11.94
CA THR A 95 0.29 -7.14 12.17
C THR A 95 1.10 -7.81 11.05
N ALA A 96 0.73 -9.02 10.64
CA ALA A 96 1.37 -9.74 9.54
C ALA A 96 1.20 -8.98 8.19
N TRP A 97 0.03 -8.35 7.94
CA TRP A 97 -0.18 -7.50 6.76
C TRP A 97 0.78 -6.32 6.73
N ILE A 98 0.87 -5.56 7.83
CA ILE A 98 1.78 -4.40 7.91
C ILE A 98 3.24 -4.84 7.78
N ALA A 99 3.64 -5.91 8.46
CA ALA A 99 4.98 -6.47 8.34
C ALA A 99 5.29 -6.91 6.90
N LEU A 100 4.35 -7.60 6.25
CA LEU A 100 4.49 -7.98 4.85
C LEU A 100 4.62 -6.74 3.96
N PHE A 101 3.79 -5.71 4.16
CA PHE A 101 3.84 -4.47 3.39
C PHE A 101 5.22 -3.81 3.49
N ILE A 102 5.77 -3.68 4.71
CA ILE A 102 7.12 -3.14 4.95
C ILE A 102 8.18 -3.98 4.23
N VAL A 103 8.15 -5.30 4.41
CA VAL A 103 9.10 -6.23 3.76
C VAL A 103 9.01 -6.10 2.24
N GLN A 104 7.82 -5.99 1.67
CA GLN A 104 7.60 -5.84 0.23
C GLN A 104 8.18 -4.52 -0.30
N VAL A 105 8.03 -3.42 0.42
CA VAL A 105 8.65 -2.13 0.07
C VAL A 105 10.17 -2.22 0.14
N LEU A 106 10.71 -2.82 1.21
CA LEU A 106 12.16 -3.00 1.38
C LEU A 106 12.76 -3.89 0.29
N LEU A 107 12.10 -4.99 -0.09
CA LEU A 107 12.58 -5.88 -1.16
C LEU A 107 12.72 -5.13 -2.50
N ILE A 108 11.77 -4.28 -2.84
CA ILE A 108 11.89 -3.43 -4.04
C ILE A 108 13.03 -2.41 -3.88
N THR A 109 13.21 -1.87 -2.69
CA THR A 109 14.27 -0.88 -2.40
C THR A 109 15.66 -1.49 -2.59
N VAL A 110 15.88 -2.73 -2.15
CA VAL A 110 17.15 -3.45 -2.30
C VAL A 110 17.26 -4.21 -3.64
N GLY A 111 16.29 -4.05 -4.54
CA GLY A 111 16.34 -4.66 -5.88
C GLY A 111 15.95 -6.13 -5.97
N ARG A 112 15.37 -6.73 -4.89
CA ARG A 112 14.95 -8.14 -4.84
C ARG A 112 13.49 -8.32 -5.31
N ALA A 113 13.21 -7.89 -6.55
CA ALA A 113 11.89 -8.03 -7.16
C ALA A 113 11.45 -9.51 -7.35
N ASP A 114 12.39 -10.44 -7.38
CA ASP A 114 12.15 -11.88 -7.40
C ASP A 114 11.45 -12.34 -6.12
N LEU A 115 11.98 -11.96 -4.97
CA LEU A 115 11.41 -12.27 -3.65
C LEU A 115 10.10 -11.52 -3.41
N HIS A 116 10.03 -10.23 -3.82
CA HIS A 116 8.79 -9.46 -3.77
C HIS A 116 7.63 -10.21 -4.45
N ARG A 117 7.84 -10.73 -5.66
CA ARG A 117 6.80 -11.48 -6.40
C ARG A 117 6.44 -12.80 -5.71
N ARG A 118 7.40 -13.55 -5.19
CA ARG A 118 7.16 -14.82 -4.47
C ARG A 118 6.37 -14.58 -3.18
N LEU A 119 6.79 -13.62 -2.35
CA LEU A 119 6.10 -13.24 -1.12
C LEU A 119 4.75 -12.56 -1.38
N GLY A 120 4.55 -11.94 -2.55
CA GLY A 120 3.28 -11.35 -2.94
C GLY A 120 2.09 -12.34 -2.90
N VAL A 121 2.35 -13.65 -3.07
CA VAL A 121 1.32 -14.69 -2.93
C VAL A 121 0.77 -14.75 -1.50
N VAL A 122 1.62 -14.52 -0.49
CA VAL A 122 1.20 -14.45 0.91
C VAL A 122 0.22 -13.30 1.13
N GLY A 123 0.36 -12.20 0.40
CA GLY A 123 -0.56 -11.06 0.45
C GLY A 123 -2.00 -11.43 0.07
N PHE A 124 -2.20 -12.30 -0.92
CA PHE A 124 -3.54 -12.82 -1.27
C PHE A 124 -4.14 -13.64 -0.13
N ALA A 125 -3.34 -14.54 0.46
CA ALA A 125 -3.80 -15.37 1.56
C ALA A 125 -4.14 -14.52 2.81
N LEU A 126 -3.31 -13.53 3.15
CA LEU A 126 -3.57 -12.61 4.26
C LEU A 126 -4.83 -11.80 4.03
N LEU A 127 -5.02 -11.23 2.83
CA LEU A 127 -6.22 -10.46 2.51
C LEU A 127 -7.48 -11.30 2.68
N ALA A 128 -7.48 -12.54 2.19
CA ALA A 128 -8.60 -13.45 2.32
C ALA A 128 -8.87 -13.84 3.80
N LEU A 129 -7.83 -14.13 4.57
CA LEU A 129 -7.97 -14.45 6.00
C LEU A 129 -8.45 -13.25 6.82
N ILE A 130 -7.94 -12.06 6.53
CA ILE A 130 -8.40 -10.83 7.18
C ILE A 130 -9.89 -10.62 6.90
N LEU A 131 -10.34 -10.80 5.65
CA LEU A 131 -11.76 -10.70 5.28
C LEU A 131 -12.64 -11.64 6.10
N ILE A 132 -12.21 -12.89 6.27
CA ILE A 132 -12.98 -13.91 7.01
C ILE A 132 -13.03 -13.60 8.51
N VAL A 133 -11.92 -13.11 9.10
CA VAL A 133 -11.78 -12.94 10.55
C VAL A 133 -12.27 -11.57 11.02
N ALA A 134 -12.15 -10.53 10.20
CA ALA A 134 -12.40 -9.15 10.61
C ALA A 134 -13.86 -8.90 10.99
N LEU A 135 -14.82 -9.36 10.18
CA LEU A 135 -16.24 -9.13 10.46
C LEU A 135 -16.71 -9.82 11.76
N PRO A 136 -16.44 -11.11 12.02
CA PRO A 136 -16.73 -11.73 13.30
C PRO A 136 -16.06 -11.03 14.49
N THR A 137 -14.80 -10.61 14.32
CA THR A 137 -14.08 -9.86 15.37
C THR A 137 -14.79 -8.56 15.72
N THR A 138 -15.24 -7.82 14.70
CA THR A 138 -15.99 -6.57 14.89
C THR A 138 -17.29 -6.80 15.64
N ILE A 139 -18.06 -7.82 15.26
CA ILE A 139 -19.33 -8.17 15.91
C ILE A 139 -19.10 -8.51 17.39
N VAL A 140 -18.13 -9.37 17.69
CA VAL A 140 -17.77 -9.73 19.06
C VAL A 140 -17.28 -8.53 19.86
N ALA A 141 -16.43 -7.69 19.28
CA ALA A 141 -15.93 -6.47 19.94
C ALA A 141 -17.08 -5.50 20.24
N THR A 142 -18.02 -5.33 19.31
CA THR A 142 -19.21 -4.49 19.51
C THR A 142 -20.08 -5.00 20.68
N LYS A 143 -20.30 -6.31 20.78
CA LYS A 143 -21.07 -6.91 21.90
C LYS A 143 -20.41 -6.74 23.25
N LEU A 144 -19.10 -6.87 23.30
CA LEU A 144 -18.34 -6.77 24.55
C LEU A 144 -18.11 -5.30 24.98
N GLY A 145 -18.68 -4.33 24.27
CA GLY A 145 -18.46 -2.90 24.53
C GLY A 145 -17.02 -2.45 24.29
N GLY A 146 -16.21 -3.28 23.60
CA GLY A 146 -14.80 -3.05 23.33
C GLY A 146 -14.52 -2.13 22.14
N HIS A 147 -15.48 -1.32 21.70
CA HIS A 147 -15.26 -0.32 20.69
C HIS A 147 -14.39 0.82 21.22
N HIS A 148 -13.19 0.94 20.66
CA HIS A 148 -12.31 2.08 20.90
C HIS A 148 -12.48 3.19 19.83
N MET A 149 -13.58 3.14 19.07
CA MET A 149 -13.94 4.21 18.13
C MET A 149 -14.74 5.27 18.89
N PRO A 150 -14.54 6.57 18.59
CA PRO A 150 -15.36 7.62 19.17
C PRO A 150 -16.85 7.42 18.85
N GLY A 151 -17.71 7.40 19.87
CA GLY A 151 -19.15 7.30 19.73
C GLY A 151 -19.78 5.95 20.11
N PRO A 152 -21.12 5.81 19.95
CA PRO A 152 -21.85 4.60 20.30
C PRO A 152 -21.49 3.40 19.43
N ALA A 153 -21.59 2.19 20.00
CA ALA A 153 -21.13 0.96 19.34
C ALA A 153 -21.91 0.59 18.07
N LEU A 154 -23.24 0.72 18.05
CA LEU A 154 -24.06 0.36 16.88
C LEU A 154 -23.86 1.30 15.68
N PRO A 155 -23.83 2.63 15.83
CA PRO A 155 -23.37 3.53 14.80
C PRO A 155 -21.95 3.20 14.31
N GLY A 156 -21.03 2.92 15.23
CA GLY A 156 -19.65 2.57 14.93
C GLY A 156 -19.47 1.35 14.00
N LEU A 157 -20.43 0.43 13.98
CA LEU A 157 -20.39 -0.73 13.10
C LEU A 157 -20.39 -0.33 11.61
N ALA A 158 -21.10 0.74 11.20
CA ALA A 158 -21.08 1.25 9.84
C ALA A 158 -19.66 1.66 9.39
N LEU A 159 -18.96 2.33 10.29
CA LEU A 159 -17.61 2.86 10.03
C LEU A 159 -16.60 1.73 9.85
N VAL A 160 -16.69 0.71 10.71
CA VAL A 160 -15.80 -0.45 10.61
C VAL A 160 -16.08 -1.26 9.33
N ILE A 161 -17.35 -1.45 8.96
CA ILE A 161 -17.71 -2.12 7.70
C ILE A 161 -17.19 -1.33 6.50
N ALA A 162 -17.29 0.00 6.51
CA ALA A 162 -16.74 0.85 5.47
C ALA A 162 -15.21 0.73 5.36
N ALA A 163 -14.49 0.81 6.49
CA ALA A 163 -13.04 0.64 6.52
C ALA A 163 -12.59 -0.73 5.97
N PHE A 164 -13.36 -1.81 6.26
CA PHE A 164 -13.11 -3.10 5.62
C PHE A 164 -13.38 -3.10 4.12
N ALA A 165 -14.46 -2.48 3.68
CA ALA A 165 -14.77 -2.37 2.25
C ALA A 165 -13.67 -1.60 1.51
N GLU A 166 -13.14 -0.52 2.10
CA GLU A 166 -12.01 0.25 1.57
C GLU A 166 -10.75 -0.62 1.47
N PHE A 167 -10.35 -1.23 2.57
CA PHE A 167 -9.16 -2.08 2.65
C PHE A 167 -9.20 -3.22 1.64
N ILE A 168 -10.32 -3.96 1.59
CA ILE A 168 -10.48 -5.14 0.74
C ILE A 168 -10.54 -4.71 -0.73
N THR A 169 -11.30 -3.67 -1.07
CA THR A 169 -11.44 -3.20 -2.46
C THR A 169 -10.10 -2.73 -2.99
N LEU A 170 -9.44 -1.83 -2.27
CA LEU A 170 -8.16 -1.27 -2.70
C LEU A 170 -7.05 -2.32 -2.69
N GLY A 171 -7.02 -3.19 -1.68
CA GLY A 171 -6.07 -4.30 -1.61
C GLY A 171 -6.26 -5.32 -2.73
N SER A 172 -7.50 -5.71 -3.01
CA SER A 172 -7.83 -6.62 -4.12
C SER A 172 -7.45 -6.01 -5.47
N LEU A 173 -7.80 -4.75 -5.71
CA LEU A 173 -7.40 -4.02 -6.92
C LEU A 173 -5.87 -3.89 -7.01
N GLY A 174 -5.20 -3.59 -5.89
CA GLY A 174 -3.75 -3.55 -5.84
C GLY A 174 -3.12 -4.88 -6.24
N LEU A 175 -3.62 -6.00 -5.72
CA LEU A 175 -3.17 -7.34 -6.07
C LEU A 175 -3.56 -7.75 -7.51
N PHE A 176 -4.71 -7.34 -7.99
CA PHE A 176 -5.14 -7.55 -9.37
C PHE A 176 -4.19 -6.85 -10.36
N TYR A 177 -3.85 -5.60 -10.08
CA TYR A 177 -2.93 -4.81 -10.91
C TYR A 177 -1.44 -5.06 -10.59
N ARG A 178 -1.07 -6.18 -9.96
CA ARG A 178 0.31 -6.48 -9.55
C ARG A 178 1.36 -6.45 -10.68
N TYR A 179 0.94 -6.65 -11.92
CA TYR A 179 1.80 -6.56 -13.10
C TYR A 179 1.96 -5.12 -13.64
N ARG A 180 1.16 -4.18 -13.16
CA ARG A 180 1.22 -2.76 -13.48
C ARG A 180 1.73 -2.01 -12.25
N SER A 181 3.05 -1.95 -12.11
CA SER A 181 3.73 -1.43 -10.92
C SER A 181 3.35 0.02 -10.57
N ASP A 182 3.01 0.84 -11.58
CA ASP A 182 2.56 2.22 -11.43
C ASP A 182 1.20 2.33 -10.70
N ILE A 183 0.28 1.41 -10.96
CA ILE A 183 -1.04 1.31 -10.32
C ILE A 183 -0.92 0.56 -8.98
N HIS A 184 -0.28 -0.62 -9.02
CA HIS A 184 -0.14 -1.52 -7.89
C HIS A 184 0.38 -0.83 -6.63
N LYS A 185 1.53 -0.16 -6.72
CA LYS A 185 2.17 0.47 -5.57
C LYS A 185 1.29 1.52 -4.89
N ARG A 186 0.53 2.30 -5.66
CA ARG A 186 -0.37 3.35 -5.16
C ARG A 186 -1.61 2.77 -4.49
N LEU A 187 -2.21 1.75 -5.09
CA LEU A 187 -3.35 1.06 -4.50
C LEU A 187 -2.98 0.31 -3.21
N MET A 188 -1.79 -0.28 -3.13
CA MET A 188 -1.30 -0.93 -1.91
C MET A 188 -1.05 0.07 -0.78
N VAL A 189 -0.55 1.27 -1.09
CA VAL A 189 -0.44 2.36 -0.10
C VAL A 189 -1.83 2.76 0.40
N LEU A 190 -2.77 3.05 -0.51
CA LEU A 190 -4.14 3.43 -0.14
C LEU A 190 -4.83 2.36 0.72
N ALA A 191 -4.72 1.08 0.33
CA ALA A 191 -5.27 -0.04 1.11
C ALA A 191 -4.67 -0.09 2.52
N SER A 192 -3.35 0.09 2.64
CA SER A 192 -2.70 0.03 3.95
C SER A 192 -3.05 1.24 4.82
N PHE A 193 -3.26 2.42 4.24
CA PHE A 193 -3.79 3.58 4.96
C PHE A 193 -5.25 3.38 5.39
N ALA A 194 -6.12 2.78 4.58
CA ALA A 194 -7.48 2.43 5.00
C ALA A 194 -7.52 1.55 6.26
N ALA A 195 -6.49 0.71 6.46
CA ALA A 195 -6.36 -0.10 7.67
C ALA A 195 -5.86 0.67 8.91
N THR A 196 -5.39 1.92 8.78
CA THR A 196 -4.82 2.71 9.89
C THR A 196 -5.84 3.52 10.67
N ASP A 197 -7.04 3.77 10.15
CA ASP A 197 -8.10 4.54 10.83
C ASP A 197 -8.38 4.06 12.24
N ALA A 198 -8.48 2.74 12.42
CA ALA A 198 -8.67 2.14 13.74
C ALA A 198 -7.49 2.39 14.70
N GLY A 199 -6.28 2.54 14.19
CA GLY A 199 -5.10 2.94 14.96
C GLY A 199 -5.17 4.42 15.34
N VAL A 200 -5.46 5.29 14.37
CA VAL A 200 -5.59 6.75 14.60
C VAL A 200 -6.66 7.04 15.63
N ALA A 201 -7.80 6.34 15.62
CA ALA A 201 -8.88 6.49 16.59
C ALA A 201 -8.47 6.13 18.04
N ARG A 202 -7.33 5.46 18.25
CA ARG A 202 -6.81 5.05 19.56
C ARG A 202 -5.66 5.91 20.05
N LEU A 203 -5.22 6.87 19.24
CA LEU A 203 -4.17 7.80 19.67
C LEU A 203 -4.67 8.68 20.81
N PRO A 204 -3.85 8.97 21.81
CA PRO A 204 -4.24 9.71 23.00
C PRO A 204 -4.30 11.23 22.76
N PHE A 205 -5.08 11.63 21.75
CA PHE A 205 -5.27 13.03 21.40
C PHE A 205 -6.73 13.43 21.61
N ASP A 206 -6.99 14.34 22.53
CA ASP A 206 -8.34 14.80 22.88
C ASP A 206 -9.09 15.42 21.68
N PHE A 207 -8.36 15.95 20.70
CA PHE A 207 -8.98 16.49 19.51
C PHE A 207 -9.57 15.44 18.57
N LEU A 208 -9.21 14.14 18.71
CA LEU A 208 -9.77 13.02 17.94
C LEU A 208 -11.09 12.49 18.58
N ASP A 209 -11.96 13.38 18.99
CA ASP A 209 -13.20 13.09 19.72
C ASP A 209 -14.36 12.61 18.83
N SER A 210 -14.19 12.67 17.51
CA SER A 210 -15.19 12.25 16.53
C SER A 210 -14.56 11.48 15.39
N ILE A 211 -15.34 10.60 14.76
CA ILE A 211 -14.88 9.79 13.64
C ILE A 211 -14.47 10.65 12.43
N VAL A 212 -15.15 11.77 12.23
CA VAL A 212 -14.80 12.72 11.14
C VAL A 212 -13.39 13.26 11.35
N LYS A 213 -13.03 13.62 12.59
CA LYS A 213 -11.68 14.11 12.90
C LYS A 213 -10.63 12.99 12.78
N VAL A 214 -10.99 11.74 13.11
CA VAL A 214 -10.13 10.58 12.91
C VAL A 214 -9.83 10.37 11.43
N HIS A 215 -10.86 10.35 10.58
CA HIS A 215 -10.68 10.25 9.12
C HIS A 215 -9.86 11.43 8.58
N MET A 216 -10.19 12.67 8.97
CA MET A 216 -9.43 13.85 8.53
C MET A 216 -7.94 13.77 8.91
N ALA A 217 -7.63 13.31 10.13
CA ALA A 217 -6.25 13.15 10.58
C ALA A 217 -5.50 12.07 9.77
N ASN A 218 -6.15 10.93 9.54
CA ASN A 218 -5.58 9.84 8.73
C ASN A 218 -5.39 10.26 7.26
N ASP A 219 -6.42 10.90 6.68
CA ASP A 219 -6.38 11.39 5.31
C ASP A 219 -5.33 12.47 5.11
N LEU A 220 -5.10 13.35 6.10
CA LEU A 220 -4.04 14.34 6.04
C LEU A 220 -2.67 13.69 5.89
N VAL A 221 -2.40 12.61 6.64
CA VAL A 221 -1.15 11.84 6.50
C VAL A 221 -1.09 11.17 5.12
N LEU A 222 -2.15 10.52 4.67
CA LEU A 222 -2.23 9.93 3.34
C LEU A 222 -1.98 10.98 2.24
N PHE A 223 -2.60 12.16 2.33
CA PHE A 223 -2.45 13.21 1.33
C PHE A 223 -1.02 13.76 1.26
N THR A 224 -0.22 13.70 2.33
CA THR A 224 1.21 14.03 2.22
C THR A 224 1.90 13.13 1.20
N VAL A 225 1.64 11.82 1.24
CA VAL A 225 2.18 10.84 0.30
C VAL A 225 1.68 11.11 -1.13
N VAL A 226 0.38 11.38 -1.29
CA VAL A 226 -0.23 11.70 -2.60
C VAL A 226 0.36 12.97 -3.19
N VAL A 227 0.52 14.01 -2.39
CA VAL A 227 1.12 15.29 -2.81
C VAL A 227 2.57 15.11 -3.23
N VAL A 228 3.37 14.41 -2.41
CA VAL A 228 4.80 14.16 -2.72
C VAL A 228 4.94 13.34 -4.00
N ASP A 229 4.13 12.28 -4.20
CA ASP A 229 4.11 11.50 -5.45
C ASP A 229 3.69 12.37 -6.66
N THR A 230 2.68 13.23 -6.48
CA THR A 230 2.17 14.12 -7.52
C THR A 230 3.20 15.18 -7.93
N VAL A 231 3.81 15.85 -6.97
CA VAL A 231 4.88 16.85 -7.22
C VAL A 231 6.06 16.18 -7.91
N ARG A 232 6.43 14.99 -7.44
CA ARG A 232 7.53 14.20 -8.00
C ARG A 232 7.31 13.81 -9.46
N HIS A 233 6.10 13.36 -9.81
CA HIS A 233 5.75 12.93 -11.16
C HIS A 233 5.14 14.06 -12.02
N ARG A 234 4.97 15.26 -11.45
CA ARG A 234 4.34 16.43 -12.08
C ARG A 234 2.93 16.15 -12.63
N ARG A 235 2.26 15.16 -12.07
CA ARG A 235 0.87 14.78 -12.41
C ARG A 235 0.26 13.94 -11.31
N LEU A 236 -1.00 14.16 -11.00
CA LEU A 236 -1.77 13.29 -10.13
C LEU A 236 -2.06 11.99 -10.88
N HIS A 237 -1.65 10.87 -10.27
CA HIS A 237 -1.86 9.56 -10.88
C HIS A 237 -3.32 9.10 -10.69
N PRO A 238 -4.00 8.56 -11.74
CA PRO A 238 -5.40 8.13 -11.64
C PRO A 238 -5.68 7.15 -10.49
N ALA A 239 -4.75 6.27 -10.15
CA ALA A 239 -4.93 5.35 -9.03
C ALA A 239 -5.02 6.08 -7.68
N PHE A 240 -4.22 7.14 -7.46
CA PHE A 240 -4.36 7.98 -6.28
C PHE A 240 -5.64 8.83 -6.33
N LEU A 241 -5.94 9.45 -7.48
CA LEU A 241 -7.16 10.25 -7.62
C LEU A 241 -8.41 9.42 -7.28
N TRP A 242 -8.65 8.34 -8.02
CA TRP A 242 -9.87 7.55 -7.86
C TRP A 242 -9.90 6.75 -6.56
N GLY A 243 -8.72 6.29 -6.09
CA GLY A 243 -8.63 5.60 -4.81
C GLY A 243 -8.89 6.53 -3.63
N SER A 244 -8.39 7.77 -3.64
CA SER A 244 -8.70 8.78 -2.60
C SER A 244 -10.15 9.24 -2.66
N VAL A 245 -10.72 9.44 -3.86
CA VAL A 245 -12.15 9.74 -4.02
C VAL A 245 -13.01 8.62 -3.44
N PHE A 246 -12.66 7.37 -3.71
CA PHE A 246 -13.37 6.20 -3.15
C PHE A 246 -13.30 6.19 -1.61
N LEU A 247 -12.12 6.38 -1.02
CA LEU A 247 -11.92 6.45 0.44
C LEU A 247 -12.79 7.55 1.05
N VAL A 248 -12.60 8.80 0.65
CA VAL A 248 -13.31 9.94 1.23
C VAL A 248 -14.83 9.81 1.05
N THR A 249 -15.29 9.29 -0.09
CA THR A 249 -16.73 9.07 -0.34
C THR A 249 -17.29 8.04 0.62
N LEU A 250 -16.60 6.90 0.81
CA LEU A 250 -17.11 5.83 1.65
C LEU A 250 -17.05 6.19 3.14
N GLN A 251 -15.99 6.88 3.58
CA GLN A 251 -15.86 7.44 4.93
C GLN A 251 -16.98 8.42 5.22
N THR A 252 -17.23 9.38 4.34
CA THR A 252 -18.29 10.40 4.49
C THR A 252 -19.66 9.73 4.48
N ALA A 253 -19.92 8.81 3.57
CA ALA A 253 -21.20 8.10 3.48
C ALA A 253 -21.45 7.26 4.74
N SER A 254 -20.44 6.54 5.25
CA SER A 254 -20.58 5.72 6.46
C SER A 254 -20.81 6.58 7.70
N ALA A 255 -20.13 7.72 7.82
CA ALA A 255 -20.34 8.66 8.91
C ALA A 255 -21.78 9.22 8.90
N TRP A 256 -22.31 9.56 7.72
CA TRP A 256 -23.69 10.04 7.57
C TRP A 256 -24.72 8.94 7.86
N ILE A 257 -24.53 7.74 7.30
CA ILE A 257 -25.45 6.59 7.46
C ILE A 257 -25.47 6.12 8.90
N SER A 258 -24.36 6.15 9.62
CA SER A 258 -24.22 5.64 10.99
C SER A 258 -25.22 6.20 11.99
N GLY A 259 -25.68 7.44 11.79
CA GLY A 259 -26.65 8.12 12.64
C GLY A 259 -28.13 7.93 12.23
N THR A 260 -28.43 7.21 11.15
CA THR A 260 -29.81 7.03 10.66
C THR A 260 -30.53 5.90 11.36
N ASP A 261 -31.86 6.05 11.56
CA ASP A 261 -32.69 4.99 12.13
C ASP A 261 -32.67 3.71 11.29
N GLY A 262 -32.63 3.85 9.97
CA GLY A 262 -32.51 2.71 9.04
C GLY A 262 -31.25 1.87 9.32
N TRP A 263 -30.11 2.53 9.51
CA TRP A 263 -28.88 1.84 9.88
C TRP A 263 -28.98 1.16 11.26
N LEU A 264 -29.52 1.84 12.26
CA LEU A 264 -29.65 1.31 13.61
C LEU A 264 -30.50 0.04 13.63
N HIS A 265 -31.59 0.00 12.86
CA HIS A 265 -32.38 -1.24 12.68
C HIS A 265 -31.59 -2.38 12.06
N ILE A 266 -30.80 -2.10 11.00
CA ILE A 266 -29.92 -3.10 10.35
C ILE A 266 -28.88 -3.59 11.35
N ALA A 267 -28.19 -2.69 12.04
CA ALA A 267 -27.16 -3.04 13.01
C ALA A 267 -27.73 -3.89 14.18
N GLN A 268 -28.90 -3.55 14.70
CA GLN A 268 -29.62 -4.36 15.72
C GLN A 268 -29.96 -5.75 15.18
N GLY A 269 -30.46 -5.83 13.92
CA GLY A 269 -30.72 -7.10 13.26
C GLY A 269 -29.48 -7.98 13.14
N ILE A 270 -28.35 -7.43 12.70
CA ILE A 270 -27.06 -8.13 12.64
C ILE A 270 -26.71 -8.65 14.06
N MET A 271 -26.76 -7.79 15.06
CA MET A 271 -26.36 -8.15 16.43
C MET A 271 -27.26 -9.20 17.07
N SER A 272 -28.53 -9.29 16.70
CA SER A 272 -29.48 -10.29 17.21
C SER A 272 -29.21 -11.71 16.69
N HIS A 273 -28.67 -11.85 15.46
CA HIS A 273 -28.37 -13.15 14.86
C HIS A 273 -27.13 -13.84 15.46
N PHE A 274 -26.27 -13.11 16.14
CA PHE A 274 -25.06 -13.63 16.78
C PHE A 274 -25.22 -13.79 18.30
N ARG A 275 -26.36 -14.24 18.76
CA ARG A 275 -26.61 -14.52 20.20
C ARG A 275 -25.74 -15.63 20.74
#